data_40baa06fb5252f2264e01f6554e6cff1
#
_entry.id   40baa06fb5252f2264e01f6554e6cff1
#
_cell.length_a   1.000
_cell.length_b   1.000
_cell.length_c   1.000
_cell.angle_alpha   90.00
_cell.angle_beta   90.00
_cell.angle_gamma   90.00
#
_symmetry.space_group_name_H-M   'P 1'
#
loop_
_entity.id
_entity.type
_entity.pdbx_description
1 polymer ?
#
loop_
_entity_poly.entity_id
_entity_poly.type
_entity_poly.pdbx_seq_one_letter_code
_entity_poly.pdbx_strand_id
1 'polypeptide(L)'
;GEFVIDGKVMESSLFSLIKKTTKENPGKILSAYKDNVAFAQGPEVEQFAPANQSTSDYFRVKPIESVISLKAETHNFPTTVEPFNGAATGTGGEIRDRMGGGVGSWPIAGTAVYMTAYPRLTEDDGSTPALRDWEDILPVRQWLYQTPEQILIKASNGASDFGNKFGQPLITGSLLTFE
;
A
#
# COMPACT_ATOMS: atom_id res chain seq x y z
N GLY A 1 -0.02 22.87 -4.79
CA GLY A 1 -0.63 23.84 -3.89
C GLY A 1 0.42 24.71 -3.21
N GLU A 2 0.00 25.81 -2.68
CA GLU A 2 0.86 26.71 -1.94
C GLU A 2 1.24 26.07 -0.60
N PHE A 3 2.50 26.22 -0.22
CA PHE A 3 3.02 25.68 1.06
C PHE A 3 3.47 26.85 1.93
N VAL A 4 2.83 27.03 3.08
CA VAL A 4 3.04 28.17 3.97
C VAL A 4 3.54 27.67 5.32
N ILE A 5 4.64 28.24 5.82
CA ILE A 5 5.15 28.01 7.17
C ILE A 5 5.22 29.35 7.89
N ASP A 6 4.58 29.48 9.03
CA ASP A 6 4.55 30.69 9.88
C ASP A 6 4.19 31.96 9.07
N GLY A 7 3.21 31.86 8.17
CA GLY A 7 2.76 32.95 7.30
C GLY A 7 3.67 33.27 6.11
N LYS A 8 4.78 32.55 5.96
CA LYS A 8 5.71 32.73 4.84
C LYS A 8 5.44 31.65 3.78
N VAL A 9 5.17 32.12 2.55
CA VAL A 9 5.04 31.23 1.39
C VAL A 9 6.40 30.63 1.05
N MET A 10 6.47 29.31 0.96
CA MET A 10 7.68 28.59 0.61
C MET A 10 7.82 28.49 -0.90
N GLU A 11 9.05 28.56 -1.42
CA GLU A 11 9.35 28.47 -2.85
C GLU A 11 8.97 27.13 -3.49
N SER A 12 8.93 26.07 -2.68
CA SER A 12 8.65 24.72 -3.14
C SER A 12 7.42 24.14 -2.45
N SER A 13 6.53 23.52 -3.21
CA SER A 13 5.45 22.71 -2.64
C SER A 13 6.00 21.42 -2.01
N LEU A 14 5.21 20.78 -1.13
CA LEU A 14 5.59 19.48 -0.54
C LEU A 14 5.90 18.44 -1.62
N PHE A 15 5.10 18.38 -2.67
CA PHE A 15 5.33 17.45 -3.78
C PHE A 15 6.62 17.76 -4.57
N SER A 16 6.95 19.04 -4.74
CA SER A 16 8.23 19.43 -5.34
C SER A 16 9.44 19.01 -4.50
N LEU A 17 9.32 19.08 -3.16
CA LEU A 17 10.35 18.60 -2.25
C LEU A 17 10.53 17.07 -2.36
N ILE A 18 9.44 16.32 -2.43
CA ILE A 18 9.50 14.86 -2.65
C ILE A 18 10.22 14.54 -3.96
N LYS A 19 9.86 15.20 -5.06
CA LYS A 19 10.54 15.00 -6.36
C LYS A 19 12.01 15.40 -6.33
N LYS A 20 12.35 16.43 -5.56
CA LYS A 20 13.73 16.89 -5.41
C LYS A 20 14.64 15.81 -4.86
N THR A 21 14.17 15.01 -3.90
CA THR A 21 14.97 13.91 -3.34
C THR A 21 15.42 12.92 -4.42
N THR A 22 14.53 12.54 -5.31
CA THR A 22 14.85 11.65 -6.44
C THR A 22 15.78 12.32 -7.45
N LYS A 23 15.60 13.62 -7.71
CA LYS A 23 16.46 14.37 -8.64
C LYS A 23 17.89 14.50 -8.13
N GLU A 24 18.07 14.81 -6.84
CA GLU A 24 19.39 15.01 -6.23
C GLU A 24 20.10 13.68 -5.93
N ASN A 25 19.34 12.63 -5.61
CA ASN A 25 19.84 11.31 -5.27
C ASN A 25 19.03 10.22 -5.98
N PRO A 26 19.21 10.04 -7.30
CA PRO A 26 18.43 9.07 -8.06
C PRO A 26 18.71 7.61 -7.64
N GLY A 27 19.89 7.34 -7.10
CA GLY A 27 20.27 6.01 -6.65
C GLY A 27 20.04 4.96 -7.75
N LYS A 28 19.30 3.91 -7.42
CA LYS A 28 18.96 2.82 -8.35
C LYS A 28 17.58 3.00 -9.01
N ILE A 29 17.00 4.19 -8.98
CA ILE A 29 15.69 4.45 -9.58
C ILE A 29 15.81 4.46 -11.10
N LEU A 30 15.02 3.61 -11.76
CA LEU A 30 14.91 3.54 -13.21
C LEU A 30 13.79 4.41 -13.76
N SER A 31 12.65 4.44 -13.05
CA SER A 31 11.50 5.28 -13.39
C SER A 31 10.70 5.64 -12.15
N ALA A 32 10.35 6.92 -12.01
CA ALA A 32 9.45 7.41 -10.98
C ALA A 32 8.67 8.63 -11.50
N TYR A 33 7.46 8.84 -11.01
CA TYR A 33 6.57 9.98 -11.34
C TYR A 33 6.15 10.07 -12.81
N LYS A 34 6.30 9.02 -13.60
CA LYS A 34 5.91 8.96 -15.02
C LYS A 34 4.70 8.09 -15.26
N ASP A 35 4.45 7.15 -14.36
CA ASP A 35 3.37 6.18 -14.41
C ASP A 35 2.85 5.89 -13.00
N ASN A 36 1.85 5.03 -12.90
CA ASN A 36 1.25 4.61 -11.62
C ASN A 36 2.16 3.69 -10.79
N VAL A 37 3.27 3.25 -11.35
CA VAL A 37 4.25 2.38 -10.71
C VAL A 37 5.64 2.98 -10.82
N ALA A 38 6.47 2.80 -9.82
CA ALA A 38 7.88 3.14 -9.85
C ALA A 38 8.73 1.88 -10.02
N PHE A 39 9.88 2.05 -10.67
CA PHE A 39 10.84 0.98 -10.93
C PHE A 39 12.22 1.34 -10.39
N ALA A 40 12.83 0.39 -9.72
CA ALA A 40 14.21 0.45 -9.28
C ALA A 40 14.99 -0.76 -9.79
N GLN A 41 16.29 -0.61 -9.98
CA GLN A 41 17.17 -1.72 -10.30
C GLN A 41 17.15 -2.73 -9.14
N GLY A 42 16.87 -3.97 -9.48
CA GLY A 42 16.91 -5.09 -8.56
C GLY A 42 18.30 -5.78 -8.51
N PRO A 43 18.41 -6.85 -7.76
CA PRO A 43 19.57 -7.72 -7.79
C PRO A 43 19.63 -8.54 -9.07
N GLU A 44 20.80 -9.06 -9.41
CA GLU A 44 20.90 -10.16 -10.35
C GLU A 44 20.27 -11.40 -9.71
N VAL A 45 19.41 -12.08 -10.45
CA VAL A 45 18.71 -13.29 -10.00
C VAL A 45 18.85 -14.39 -11.06
N GLU A 46 18.80 -15.62 -10.63
CA GLU A 46 18.75 -16.77 -11.56
C GLU A 46 17.29 -17.13 -11.86
N GLN A 47 16.99 -17.29 -13.14
CA GLN A 47 15.68 -17.73 -13.61
C GLN A 47 15.82 -19.02 -14.43
N PHE A 48 14.98 -20.00 -14.10
CA PHE A 48 14.79 -21.19 -14.92
C PHE A 48 13.77 -20.89 -16.01
N ALA A 49 14.27 -20.68 -17.23
CA ALA A 49 13.44 -20.25 -18.36
C ALA A 49 13.99 -20.78 -19.69
N PRO A 50 13.15 -20.82 -20.76
CA PRO A 50 13.65 -21.13 -22.09
C PRO A 50 14.65 -20.07 -22.57
N ALA A 51 15.62 -20.48 -23.37
CA ALA A 51 16.62 -19.57 -23.93
C ALA A 51 16.00 -18.54 -24.88
N ASN A 52 14.91 -18.94 -25.54
CA ASN A 52 14.19 -18.14 -26.52
C ASN A 52 12.69 -18.19 -26.20
N GLN A 53 12.03 -17.06 -26.24
CA GLN A 53 10.57 -16.96 -25.98
C GLN A 53 9.74 -17.07 -27.26
N SER A 54 10.33 -16.95 -28.41
CA SER A 54 9.62 -16.95 -29.69
C SER A 54 9.56 -18.33 -30.40
N THR A 55 10.38 -19.27 -29.95
CA THR A 55 10.42 -20.64 -30.47
C THR A 55 10.56 -21.64 -29.32
N SER A 56 10.22 -22.91 -29.58
CA SER A 56 10.45 -24.00 -28.63
C SER A 56 11.94 -24.10 -28.30
N ASP A 57 12.28 -24.17 -27.03
CA ASP A 57 13.64 -24.30 -26.55
C ASP A 57 13.69 -25.02 -25.20
N TYR A 58 14.88 -25.49 -24.84
CA TYR A 58 15.11 -26.11 -23.54
C TYR A 58 15.15 -25.07 -22.44
N PHE A 59 14.59 -25.40 -21.27
CA PHE A 59 14.72 -24.60 -20.06
C PHE A 59 16.14 -24.68 -19.53
N ARG A 60 16.66 -23.56 -19.12
CA ARG A 60 18.01 -23.40 -18.54
C ARG A 60 17.97 -22.40 -17.40
N VAL A 61 18.87 -22.56 -16.46
CA VAL A 61 19.16 -21.50 -15.48
C VAL A 61 19.91 -20.37 -16.18
N LYS A 62 19.41 -19.15 -16.03
CA LYS A 62 20.00 -17.95 -16.62
C LYS A 62 20.07 -16.85 -15.58
N PRO A 63 21.21 -16.15 -15.50
CA PRO A 63 21.26 -14.88 -14.77
C PRO A 63 20.46 -13.82 -15.54
N ILE A 64 19.66 -13.06 -14.81
CA ILE A 64 18.93 -11.92 -15.34
C ILE A 64 19.10 -10.71 -14.41
N GLU A 65 19.20 -9.53 -14.99
CA GLU A 65 19.09 -8.28 -14.26
C GLU A 65 17.63 -8.04 -13.95
N SER A 66 17.29 -8.03 -12.68
CA SER A 66 15.91 -7.83 -12.26
C SER A 66 15.57 -6.35 -12.03
N VAL A 67 14.28 -6.06 -12.07
CA VAL A 67 13.73 -4.75 -11.75
C VAL A 67 12.70 -4.92 -10.64
N ILE A 68 12.80 -4.10 -9.61
CA ILE A 68 11.80 -4.05 -8.53
C ILE A 68 10.76 -3.02 -8.90
N SER A 69 9.50 -3.43 -8.98
CA SER A 69 8.36 -2.52 -9.11
C SER A 69 7.78 -2.18 -7.75
N LEU A 70 7.43 -0.92 -7.56
CA LEU A 70 6.89 -0.38 -6.32
C LEU A 70 5.62 0.41 -6.61
N LYS A 71 4.56 0.11 -5.90
CA LYS A 71 3.27 0.79 -6.00
C LYS A 71 2.67 0.99 -4.61
N ALA A 72 2.18 2.19 -4.36
CA ALA A 72 1.31 2.48 -3.23
C ALA A 72 -0.08 2.85 -3.76
N GLU A 73 -1.11 2.25 -3.19
CA GLU A 73 -2.51 2.52 -3.53
C GLU A 73 -3.24 3.05 -2.30
N THR A 74 -4.07 4.06 -2.50
CA THR A 74 -4.96 4.58 -1.46
C THR A 74 -6.40 4.19 -1.77
N HIS A 75 -7.08 3.59 -0.81
CA HIS A 75 -8.46 3.16 -0.96
C HIS A 75 -9.23 3.40 0.34
N ASN A 76 -9.49 4.68 0.64
CA ASN A 76 -9.98 5.13 1.94
C ASN A 76 -11.52 5.05 2.08
N PHE A 77 -12.29 5.87 1.37
CA PHE A 77 -13.74 5.95 1.57
C PHE A 77 -14.47 4.62 1.33
N PRO A 78 -14.22 3.88 0.23
CA PRO A 78 -14.84 2.57 0.04
C PRO A 78 -14.51 1.57 1.15
N THR A 79 -13.30 1.63 1.70
CA THR A 79 -12.89 0.79 2.83
C THR A 79 -13.61 1.17 4.13
N THR A 80 -14.03 2.42 4.28
CA THR A 80 -14.88 2.84 5.40
C THR A 80 -16.30 2.27 5.30
N VAL A 81 -16.86 2.24 4.10
CA VAL A 81 -18.25 1.80 3.85
C VAL A 81 -18.36 0.28 3.83
N GLU A 82 -17.50 -0.38 3.10
CA GLU A 82 -17.44 -1.85 2.94
C GLU A 82 -15.99 -2.31 3.12
N PRO A 83 -15.52 -2.46 4.35
CA PRO A 83 -14.09 -2.62 4.65
C PRO A 83 -13.44 -3.82 3.99
N PHE A 84 -14.10 -4.97 3.95
CA PHE A 84 -13.52 -6.17 3.32
C PHE A 84 -13.33 -5.96 1.81
N ASN A 85 -14.40 -5.62 1.10
CA ASN A 85 -14.35 -5.44 -0.35
C ASN A 85 -13.56 -4.20 -0.75
N GLY A 86 -13.64 -3.12 0.04
CA GLY A 86 -12.88 -1.91 -0.16
C GLY A 86 -11.37 -2.16 -0.11
N ALA A 87 -10.90 -2.82 0.94
CA ALA A 87 -9.48 -3.15 1.08
C ALA A 87 -9.01 -4.19 0.05
N ALA A 88 -9.85 -5.18 -0.27
CA ALA A 88 -9.58 -6.11 -1.36
C ALA A 88 -9.40 -5.40 -2.70
N THR A 89 -10.26 -4.43 -2.99
CA THR A 89 -10.15 -3.61 -4.21
C THR A 89 -8.88 -2.75 -4.21
N GLY A 90 -8.49 -2.20 -3.07
CA GLY A 90 -7.24 -1.44 -2.92
C GLY A 90 -6.02 -2.31 -3.22
N THR A 91 -5.92 -3.48 -2.61
CA THR A 91 -4.86 -4.46 -2.91
C THR A 91 -4.88 -4.87 -4.38
N GLY A 92 -6.07 -5.10 -4.95
CA GLY A 92 -6.22 -5.40 -6.37
C GLY A 92 -5.73 -4.27 -7.26
N GLY A 93 -5.95 -3.01 -6.88
CA GLY A 93 -5.49 -1.83 -7.61
C GLY A 93 -3.97 -1.77 -7.71
N GLU A 94 -3.28 -1.93 -6.60
CA GLU A 94 -1.82 -1.89 -6.58
C GLU A 94 -1.19 -3.08 -7.34
N ILE A 95 -1.79 -4.26 -7.28
CA ILE A 95 -1.35 -5.43 -8.05
C ILE A 95 -1.54 -5.18 -9.54
N ARG A 96 -2.71 -4.68 -9.97
CA ARG A 96 -3.00 -4.39 -11.38
C ARG A 96 -2.01 -3.40 -11.98
N ASP A 97 -1.69 -2.33 -11.28
CA ASP A 97 -0.74 -1.32 -11.77
C ASP A 97 0.66 -1.89 -11.92
N ARG A 98 1.12 -2.71 -10.98
CA ARG A 98 2.42 -3.35 -11.10
C ARG A 98 2.46 -4.39 -12.22
N MET A 99 1.43 -5.20 -12.37
CA MET A 99 1.34 -6.16 -13.47
C MET A 99 1.21 -5.47 -14.83
N GLY A 100 0.51 -4.33 -14.88
CA GLY A 100 0.39 -3.50 -16.08
C GLY A 100 1.68 -2.79 -16.47
N GLY A 101 2.65 -2.67 -15.57
CA GLY A 101 3.91 -1.98 -15.77
C GLY A 101 4.92 -2.70 -16.66
N GLY A 102 4.63 -3.91 -17.11
CA GLY A 102 5.52 -4.63 -18.02
C GLY A 102 5.29 -6.12 -18.10
N VAL A 103 5.98 -6.75 -19.01
CA VAL A 103 5.96 -8.19 -19.24
C VAL A 103 6.75 -8.92 -18.15
N GLY A 104 6.16 -9.92 -17.54
CA GLY A 104 6.82 -10.74 -16.53
C GLY A 104 6.88 -10.11 -15.15
N SER A 105 6.06 -9.10 -14.88
CA SER A 105 5.93 -8.53 -13.53
C SER A 105 5.27 -9.53 -12.58
N TRP A 106 5.90 -9.74 -11.43
CA TRP A 106 5.50 -10.74 -10.45
C TRP A 106 5.15 -10.09 -9.12
N PRO A 107 3.90 -10.19 -8.63
CA PRO A 107 3.57 -9.75 -7.28
C PRO A 107 4.25 -10.65 -6.25
N ILE A 108 5.20 -10.12 -5.49
CA ILE A 108 5.99 -10.90 -4.53
C ILE A 108 5.49 -10.69 -3.11
N ALA A 109 5.25 -9.44 -2.73
CA ALA A 109 4.89 -9.07 -1.37
C ALA A 109 4.06 -7.80 -1.36
N GLY A 110 3.10 -7.75 -0.44
CA GLY A 110 2.31 -6.59 -0.12
C GLY A 110 2.55 -6.11 1.31
N THR A 111 2.28 -4.85 1.54
CA THR A 111 2.19 -4.25 2.86
C THR A 111 0.89 -3.47 2.97
N ALA A 112 0.35 -3.35 4.17
CA ALA A 112 -0.85 -2.57 4.41
C ALA A 112 -0.62 -1.53 5.51
N VAL A 113 -1.03 -0.29 5.26
CA VAL A 113 -1.02 0.77 6.25
C VAL A 113 -2.45 1.24 6.46
N TYR A 114 -2.93 1.09 7.67
CA TYR A 114 -4.26 1.51 8.05
C TYR A 114 -4.19 2.79 8.88
N MET A 115 -5.01 3.77 8.50
CA MET A 115 -5.21 5.00 9.26
C MET A 115 -6.68 5.07 9.65
N THR A 116 -6.98 5.04 10.94
CA THR A 116 -8.35 5.05 11.44
C THR A 116 -8.44 5.80 12.77
N ALA A 117 -9.66 6.07 13.23
CA ALA A 117 -9.85 6.49 14.60
C ALA A 117 -9.35 5.41 15.58
N TYR A 118 -9.00 5.81 16.78
CA TYR A 118 -8.51 4.86 17.79
C TYR A 118 -9.56 3.76 18.05
N PRO A 119 -9.19 2.48 17.89
CA PRO A 119 -10.10 1.37 18.14
C PRO A 119 -10.28 1.18 19.66
N ARG A 120 -11.34 1.72 20.18
CA ARG A 120 -11.75 1.50 21.56
C ARG A 120 -12.42 0.12 21.62
N LEU A 121 -11.63 -0.87 22.02
CA LEU A 121 -12.09 -2.26 22.08
C LEU A 121 -13.19 -2.40 23.12
N THR A 122 -14.18 -3.22 22.81
CA THR A 122 -15.19 -3.63 23.76
C THR A 122 -14.55 -4.59 24.74
N GLU A 123 -14.80 -4.40 26.03
CA GLU A 123 -14.39 -5.37 27.07
C GLU A 123 -15.00 -6.75 26.80
N ASP A 124 -14.36 -7.81 27.25
CA ASP A 124 -14.81 -9.20 27.03
C ASP A 124 -16.24 -9.47 27.53
N ASP A 125 -16.74 -8.67 28.45
CA ASP A 125 -18.11 -8.74 28.98
C ASP A 125 -19.16 -8.03 28.13
N GLY A 126 -18.76 -7.45 26.98
CA GLY A 126 -19.67 -6.70 26.10
C GLY A 126 -20.00 -5.29 26.56
N SER A 127 -19.34 -4.79 27.59
CA SER A 127 -19.53 -3.44 28.08
C SER A 127 -19.05 -2.36 27.09
N THR A 128 -19.32 -1.12 27.38
CA THR A 128 -18.98 0.03 26.56
C THR A 128 -17.48 0.07 26.25
N PRO A 129 -17.07 0.45 25.01
CA PRO A 129 -15.65 0.57 24.68
C PRO A 129 -14.91 1.42 25.69
N ALA A 130 -13.75 0.96 26.13
CA ALA A 130 -12.94 1.66 27.11
C ALA A 130 -12.50 3.03 26.56
N LEU A 131 -12.77 4.08 27.32
CA LEU A 131 -12.19 5.39 27.08
C LEU A 131 -10.69 5.37 27.45
N ARG A 132 -9.89 6.16 26.77
CA ARG A 132 -8.52 6.41 27.23
C ARG A 132 -8.57 7.28 28.48
N ASP A 133 -7.57 7.19 29.35
CA ASP A 133 -7.51 7.86 30.66
C ASP A 133 -7.74 9.38 30.61
N TRP A 134 -7.54 10.00 29.46
CA TRP A 134 -7.71 11.45 29.25
C TRP A 134 -8.97 11.82 28.47
N GLU A 135 -9.83 10.86 28.17
CA GLU A 135 -11.08 11.07 27.42
C GLU A 135 -12.27 11.14 28.36
N ASP A 136 -12.96 12.26 28.34
CA ASP A 136 -14.20 12.43 29.12
C ASP A 136 -15.44 11.93 28.39
N ILE A 137 -15.40 11.91 27.04
CA ILE A 137 -16.53 11.58 26.18
C ILE A 137 -16.06 10.71 25.02
N LEU A 138 -16.78 9.61 24.75
CA LEU A 138 -16.56 8.80 23.58
C LEU A 138 -16.94 9.60 22.30
N PRO A 139 -16.00 9.85 21.39
CA PRO A 139 -16.29 10.55 20.15
C PRO A 139 -17.24 9.73 19.27
N VAL A 140 -18.39 10.30 18.94
CA VAL A 140 -19.37 9.66 18.06
C VAL A 140 -19.19 10.19 16.64
N ARG A 141 -18.94 9.29 15.70
CA ARG A 141 -18.83 9.60 14.28
C ARG A 141 -20.04 9.06 13.54
N GLN A 142 -21.05 9.88 13.37
CA GLN A 142 -22.34 9.48 12.79
C GLN A 142 -22.26 8.99 11.33
N TRP A 143 -21.22 9.35 10.63
CA TRP A 143 -21.02 8.95 9.22
C TRP A 143 -20.25 7.64 9.05
N LEU A 144 -19.76 7.04 10.13
CA LEU A 144 -19.12 5.72 10.10
C LEU A 144 -20.20 4.63 10.19
N TYR A 145 -20.21 3.75 9.24
CA TYR A 145 -21.13 2.61 9.20
C TYR A 145 -20.71 1.47 10.12
N GLN A 146 -19.44 1.44 10.53
CA GLN A 146 -18.86 0.42 11.39
C GLN A 146 -17.88 1.06 12.37
N THR A 147 -17.57 0.35 13.45
CA THR A 147 -16.56 0.81 14.39
C THR A 147 -15.16 0.72 13.79
N PRO A 148 -14.18 1.52 14.28
CA PRO A 148 -12.80 1.42 13.81
C PRO A 148 -12.22 0.01 13.93
N GLU A 149 -12.53 -0.72 15.00
CA GLU A 149 -12.16 -2.11 15.19
C GLU A 149 -12.71 -3.02 14.08
N GLN A 150 -14.01 -2.93 13.81
CA GLN A 150 -14.67 -3.71 12.75
C GLN A 150 -14.08 -3.41 11.37
N ILE A 151 -13.80 -2.13 11.10
CA ILE A 151 -13.15 -1.70 9.85
C ILE A 151 -11.77 -2.34 9.72
N LEU A 152 -10.93 -2.28 10.77
CA LEU A 152 -9.59 -2.82 10.77
C LEU A 152 -9.56 -4.34 10.52
N ILE A 153 -10.40 -5.09 11.25
CA ILE A 153 -10.47 -6.55 11.09
C ILE A 153 -10.90 -6.92 9.68
N LYS A 154 -11.97 -6.32 9.18
CA LYS A 154 -12.52 -6.63 7.85
C LYS A 154 -11.58 -6.17 6.73
N ALA A 155 -11.00 -4.98 6.85
CA ALA A 155 -10.05 -4.46 5.86
C ALA A 155 -8.79 -5.32 5.78
N SER A 156 -8.23 -5.73 6.91
CA SER A 156 -7.07 -6.62 6.95
C SER A 156 -7.39 -7.97 6.29
N ASN A 157 -8.54 -8.54 6.58
CA ASN A 157 -8.98 -9.79 5.97
C ASN A 157 -9.19 -9.64 4.44
N GLY A 158 -9.81 -8.55 4.00
CA GLY A 158 -10.05 -8.30 2.58
C GLY A 158 -8.76 -8.09 1.78
N ALA A 159 -7.83 -7.32 2.30
CA ALA A 159 -6.53 -7.10 1.68
C ALA A 159 -5.72 -8.40 1.58
N SER A 160 -5.69 -9.20 2.64
CA SER A 160 -5.00 -10.49 2.67
C SER A 160 -5.63 -11.50 1.72
N ASP A 161 -6.97 -11.59 1.71
CA ASP A 161 -7.70 -12.51 0.82
C ASP A 161 -7.38 -12.25 -0.64
N PHE A 162 -7.41 -11.00 -1.07
CA PHE A 162 -7.10 -10.65 -2.46
C PHE A 162 -5.63 -10.90 -2.79
N GLY A 163 -4.71 -10.46 -1.95
CA GLY A 163 -3.29 -10.66 -2.16
C GLY A 163 -2.91 -12.14 -2.27
N ASN A 164 -3.44 -12.97 -1.39
CA ASN A 164 -3.17 -14.41 -1.39
C ASN A 164 -3.64 -15.10 -2.69
N LYS A 165 -4.74 -14.65 -3.29
CA LYS A 165 -5.23 -15.19 -4.56
C LYS A 165 -4.28 -14.92 -5.74
N PHE A 166 -3.46 -13.87 -5.63
CA PHE A 166 -2.44 -13.50 -6.61
C PHE A 166 -1.02 -13.95 -6.23
N GLY A 167 -0.87 -14.70 -5.15
CA GLY A 167 0.44 -15.11 -4.67
C GLY A 167 1.25 -13.96 -4.04
N GLN A 168 0.58 -12.89 -3.63
CA GLN A 168 1.17 -11.74 -2.94
C GLN A 168 0.74 -11.71 -1.48
N PRO A 169 1.47 -12.34 -0.56
CA PRO A 169 1.14 -12.27 0.85
C PRO A 169 1.36 -10.85 1.39
N LEU A 170 0.52 -10.42 2.32
CA LEU A 170 0.82 -9.28 3.17
C LEU A 170 1.88 -9.68 4.19
N ILE A 171 3.09 -9.16 4.05
CA ILE A 171 4.23 -9.54 4.87
C ILE A 171 4.40 -8.66 6.10
N THR A 172 3.83 -7.47 6.08
CA THR A 172 3.82 -6.54 7.21
C THR A 172 2.72 -5.50 7.05
N GLY A 173 2.42 -4.81 8.12
CA GLY A 173 1.47 -3.72 8.14
C GLY A 173 1.75 -2.73 9.25
N SER A 174 1.09 -1.59 9.19
CA SER A 174 1.13 -0.56 10.22
C SER A 174 -0.27 -0.06 10.51
N LEU A 175 -0.53 0.27 11.74
CA LEU A 175 -1.74 0.95 12.16
C LEU A 175 -1.37 2.31 12.76
N LEU A 176 -1.94 3.35 12.18
CA LEU A 176 -1.84 4.71 12.68
C LEU A 176 -3.24 5.19 13.07
N THR A 177 -3.36 5.76 14.25
CA THR A 177 -4.62 6.33 14.72
C THR A 177 -4.60 7.84 14.59
N PHE A 178 -5.72 8.38 14.14
CA PHE A 178 -5.89 9.80 13.88
C PHE A 178 -7.29 10.24 14.28
N GLU A 179 -7.39 11.30 15.10
CA GLU A 179 -8.64 11.91 15.59
C GLU A 179 -8.58 13.43 15.54
#